data_28b5872b38b637eea7e1156328d47370
#
_entry.id   28b5872b38b637eea7e1156328d47370
#
_cell.length_a   1.000
_cell.length_b   1.000
_cell.length_c   1.000
_cell.angle_alpha   90.00
_cell.angle_beta   90.00
_cell.angle_gamma   90.00
#
_symmetry.space_group_name_H-M   'P 1'
#
loop_
_entity.id
_entity.type
_entity.pdbx_description
1 polymer ?
#
loop_
_entity_poly.entity_id
_entity_poly.type
_entity_poly.pdbx_seq_one_letter_code
_entity_poly.pdbx_strand_id
1 'polypeptide(L)'
;VAFYLLEVRGQRGPIVKTLSSGNMLDKLGKLYGVPVHETGVGFKFVAPKMVETDAMIGGEESGGYAFKGNVPERDGILGNLLFLDFMVKTGKKPSQLLQSLFDKVGAHYYDRIDTKFPSEQRDSVRQRVAAVKPGITMGGLTVESIDTTDGFKFVFADGQGWCLVRFSGPEPLIRVYC
;
A
#
# COMPACT_ATOMS: atom_id res chain seq x y z
N VAL A 1 -1.78 4.49 -11.32
CA VAL A 1 -2.10 5.93 -11.50
C VAL A 1 -0.94 6.81 -11.02
N ALA A 2 -0.37 6.64 -9.80
CA ALA A 2 0.78 7.44 -9.35
C ALA A 2 1.93 7.47 -10.39
N PHE A 3 2.28 6.31 -10.95
CA PHE A 3 3.27 6.21 -12.04
C PHE A 3 2.90 7.07 -13.26
N TYR A 4 1.62 7.10 -13.62
CA TYR A 4 1.13 7.95 -14.71
C TYR A 4 1.34 9.45 -14.43
N LEU A 5 0.99 9.89 -13.22
CA LEU A 5 1.17 11.28 -12.83
C LEU A 5 2.65 11.70 -12.87
N LEU A 6 3.53 10.82 -12.38
CA LEU A 6 4.98 11.06 -12.33
C LEU A 6 5.64 11.01 -13.71
N GLU A 7 5.43 9.92 -14.47
CA GLU A 7 6.16 9.62 -15.70
C GLU A 7 5.61 10.37 -16.91
N VAL A 8 4.29 10.35 -17.09
CA VAL A 8 3.65 10.85 -18.32
C VAL A 8 3.19 12.30 -18.16
N ARG A 9 2.61 12.64 -17.01
CA ARG A 9 2.18 14.01 -16.73
C ARG A 9 3.27 14.91 -16.15
N GLY A 10 4.42 14.35 -15.79
CA GLY A 10 5.53 15.11 -15.23
C GLY A 10 5.24 15.77 -13.88
N GLN A 11 4.17 15.36 -13.22
CA GLN A 11 3.79 15.94 -11.92
C GLN A 11 4.79 15.52 -10.84
N ARG A 12 4.99 16.41 -9.87
CA ARG A 12 5.82 16.17 -8.70
C ARG A 12 5.08 16.65 -7.46
N GLY A 13 5.03 15.80 -6.45
CA GLY A 13 4.38 16.08 -5.18
C GLY A 13 4.36 14.82 -4.31
N PRO A 14 4.12 14.96 -3.01
CA PRO A 14 4.05 13.84 -2.09
C PRO A 14 3.00 12.82 -2.51
N ILE A 15 3.26 11.56 -2.17
CA ILE A 15 2.34 10.44 -2.31
C ILE A 15 1.95 9.97 -0.91
N VAL A 16 0.68 9.72 -0.67
CA VAL A 16 0.20 9.12 0.58
C VAL A 16 -0.32 7.72 0.28
N LYS A 17 0.10 6.73 1.07
CA LYS A 17 -0.35 5.34 0.97
C LYS A 17 -0.71 4.77 2.33
N THR A 18 -1.50 3.70 2.35
CA THR A 18 -1.69 2.90 3.56
C THR A 18 -0.54 1.91 3.75
N LEU A 19 -0.31 1.49 5.00
CA LEU A 19 0.74 0.51 5.33
C LEU A 19 0.50 -0.88 4.70
N SER A 20 -0.72 -1.15 4.25
CA SER A 20 -1.09 -2.34 3.46
C SER A 20 -0.77 -2.23 1.98
N SER A 21 -0.35 -1.06 1.50
CA SER A 21 0.07 -0.86 0.11
C SER A 21 1.50 -1.33 -0.13
N GLY A 22 1.77 -1.82 -1.34
CA GLY A 22 3.09 -2.35 -1.70
C GLY A 22 4.21 -1.31 -1.75
N ASN A 23 5.45 -1.78 -1.71
CA ASN A 23 6.67 -0.95 -1.73
C ASN A 23 6.96 -0.32 -3.11
N MET A 24 6.15 -0.59 -4.13
CA MET A 24 6.31 0.05 -5.45
C MET A 24 6.22 1.57 -5.36
N LEU A 25 5.34 2.10 -4.50
CA LEU A 25 5.20 3.55 -4.33
C LEU A 25 6.45 4.17 -3.68
N ASP A 26 7.07 3.48 -2.73
CA ASP A 26 8.33 3.93 -2.10
C ASP A 26 9.47 3.98 -3.12
N LYS A 27 9.56 2.96 -3.99
CA LYS A 27 10.54 2.91 -5.07
C LYS A 27 10.28 4.00 -6.12
N LEU A 28 9.02 4.26 -6.46
CA LEU A 28 8.66 5.40 -7.33
C LEU A 28 9.03 6.72 -6.67
N GLY A 29 8.73 6.90 -5.39
CA GLY A 29 9.13 8.09 -4.64
C GLY A 29 10.63 8.35 -4.73
N LYS A 30 11.44 7.33 -4.49
CA LYS A 30 12.91 7.42 -4.64
C LYS A 30 13.33 7.75 -6.08
N LEU A 31 12.74 7.07 -7.07
CA LEU A 31 13.08 7.25 -8.48
C LEU A 31 12.78 8.67 -8.99
N TYR A 32 11.67 9.25 -8.57
CA TYR A 32 11.21 10.58 -9.03
C TYR A 32 11.52 11.71 -8.05
N GLY A 33 12.19 11.42 -6.93
CA GLY A 33 12.58 12.41 -5.92
C GLY A 33 11.38 13.05 -5.22
N VAL A 34 10.31 12.28 -4.96
CA VAL A 34 9.11 12.77 -4.26
C VAL A 34 8.90 12.03 -2.93
N PRO A 35 8.43 12.72 -1.88
CA PRO A 35 8.15 12.09 -0.60
C PRO A 35 7.01 11.06 -0.71
N VAL A 36 7.13 9.98 0.05
CA VAL A 36 6.05 9.00 0.24
C VAL A 36 5.75 8.91 1.72
N HIS A 37 4.50 9.13 2.09
CA HIS A 37 4.00 9.07 3.46
C HIS A 37 3.12 7.83 3.63
N GLU A 38 3.42 7.02 4.63
CA GLU A 38 2.62 5.85 4.99
C GLU A 38 1.72 6.18 6.17
N THR A 39 0.48 5.67 6.14
CA THR A 39 -0.54 5.86 7.18
C THR A 39 -1.15 4.52 7.60
N GLY A 40 -1.92 4.51 8.68
CA GLY A 40 -2.80 3.39 9.02
C GLY A 40 -3.79 3.10 7.88
N VAL A 41 -4.40 1.92 7.92
CA VAL A 41 -5.36 1.47 6.89
C VAL A 41 -6.70 2.15 7.06
N GLY A 42 -7.16 2.78 5.99
CA GLY A 42 -8.43 3.47 5.91
C GLY A 42 -8.29 4.91 5.46
N PHE A 43 -9.19 5.33 4.59
CA PHE A 43 -9.15 6.66 3.97
C PHE A 43 -9.26 7.81 4.99
N LYS A 44 -9.82 7.54 6.17
CA LYS A 44 -9.84 8.46 7.32
C LYS A 44 -8.44 8.90 7.79
N PHE A 45 -7.39 8.13 7.47
CA PHE A 45 -6.00 8.48 7.75
C PHE A 45 -5.30 9.06 6.51
N VAL A 46 -5.67 8.56 5.32
CA VAL A 46 -5.09 9.01 4.05
C VAL A 46 -5.47 10.45 3.74
N ALA A 47 -6.77 10.78 3.82
CA ALA A 47 -7.26 12.10 3.45
C ALA A 47 -6.65 13.25 4.29
N PRO A 48 -6.62 13.18 5.64
CA PRO A 48 -5.97 14.21 6.44
C PRO A 48 -4.47 14.35 6.12
N LYS A 49 -3.76 13.22 5.91
CA LYS A 49 -2.33 13.24 5.56
C LYS A 49 -2.10 13.86 4.18
N MET A 50 -3.00 13.64 3.21
CA MET A 50 -2.94 14.32 1.91
C MET A 50 -3.04 15.84 2.05
N VAL A 51 -3.97 16.33 2.87
CA VAL A 51 -4.14 17.77 3.12
C VAL A 51 -2.92 18.32 3.83
N GLU A 52 -2.43 17.67 4.87
CA GLU A 52 -1.26 18.08 5.65
C GLU A 52 0.00 18.22 4.78
N THR A 53 0.21 17.30 3.86
CA THR A 53 1.44 17.21 3.06
C THR A 53 1.29 17.81 1.65
N ASP A 54 0.14 18.37 1.31
CA ASP A 54 -0.20 18.84 -0.04
C ASP A 54 0.04 17.76 -1.12
N ALA A 55 -0.32 16.52 -0.80
CA ALA A 55 -0.01 15.35 -1.62
C ALA A 55 -0.73 15.36 -2.97
N MET A 56 -0.02 14.99 -4.04
CA MET A 56 -0.60 14.92 -5.38
C MET A 56 -1.60 13.75 -5.54
N ILE A 57 -1.40 12.68 -4.77
CA ILE A 57 -2.26 11.48 -4.78
C ILE A 57 -2.19 10.80 -3.42
N GLY A 58 -3.32 10.30 -2.95
CA GLY A 58 -3.41 9.35 -1.85
C GLY A 58 -4.17 8.11 -2.26
N GLY A 59 -3.82 6.95 -1.70
CA GLY A 59 -4.50 5.73 -2.09
C GLY A 59 -4.32 4.54 -1.15
N GLU A 60 -5.20 3.59 -1.37
CA GLU A 60 -5.26 2.30 -0.67
C GLU A 60 -5.02 1.16 -1.67
N GLU A 61 -4.55 0.03 -1.19
CA GLU A 61 -4.38 -1.19 -2.00
C GLU A 61 -5.71 -1.69 -2.59
N SER A 62 -6.82 -1.36 -1.95
CA SER A 62 -8.19 -1.70 -2.40
C SER A 62 -8.64 -0.94 -3.65
N GLY A 63 -7.86 0.04 -4.13
CA GLY A 63 -8.17 0.84 -5.31
C GLY A 63 -8.94 2.13 -5.03
N GLY A 64 -9.02 2.55 -3.76
CA GLY A 64 -9.51 3.88 -3.39
C GLY A 64 -8.42 4.93 -3.59
N TYR A 65 -8.65 5.93 -4.45
CA TYR A 65 -7.68 6.99 -4.75
C TYR A 65 -8.32 8.37 -4.62
N ALA A 66 -7.57 9.33 -4.08
CA ALA A 66 -7.88 10.76 -4.13
C ALA A 66 -6.73 11.53 -4.78
N PHE A 67 -7.05 12.70 -5.31
CA PHE A 67 -6.13 13.50 -6.11
C PHE A 67 -6.12 14.95 -5.66
N LYS A 68 -4.95 15.58 -5.70
CA LYS A 68 -4.82 17.02 -5.44
C LYS A 68 -5.70 17.82 -6.40
N GLY A 69 -6.36 18.83 -5.86
CA GLY A 69 -7.27 19.69 -6.63
C GLY A 69 -8.71 19.18 -6.72
N ASN A 70 -8.99 18.03 -6.14
CA ASN A 70 -10.33 17.50 -5.93
C ASN A 70 -10.64 17.36 -4.42
N VAL A 71 -11.86 16.95 -4.08
CA VAL A 71 -12.22 16.64 -2.69
C VAL A 71 -11.24 15.58 -2.15
N PRO A 72 -10.71 15.72 -0.92
CA PRO A 72 -9.79 14.74 -0.33
C PRO A 72 -10.56 13.50 0.15
N GLU A 73 -11.23 12.85 -0.76
CA GLU A 73 -11.96 11.60 -0.60
C GLU A 73 -11.78 10.75 -1.86
N ARG A 74 -12.04 9.46 -1.74
CA ARG A 74 -11.92 8.49 -2.84
C ARG A 74 -12.79 8.90 -4.03
N ASP A 75 -12.16 8.98 -5.20
CA ASP A 75 -12.83 9.25 -6.45
C ASP A 75 -12.47 8.17 -7.48
N GLY A 76 -13.28 7.13 -7.53
CA GLY A 76 -13.09 6.02 -8.48
C GLY A 76 -13.37 6.44 -9.92
N ILE A 77 -14.23 7.44 -10.16
CA ILE A 77 -14.52 7.93 -11.51
C ILE A 77 -13.29 8.63 -12.06
N LEU A 78 -12.73 9.59 -11.33
CA LEU A 78 -11.51 10.29 -11.73
C LEU A 78 -10.32 9.32 -11.84
N GLY A 79 -10.19 8.38 -10.90
CA GLY A 79 -9.15 7.35 -10.96
C GLY A 79 -9.19 6.52 -12.23
N ASN A 80 -10.38 6.09 -12.65
CA ASN A 80 -10.58 5.33 -13.88
C ASN A 80 -10.34 6.19 -15.13
N LEU A 81 -10.77 7.46 -15.14
CA LEU A 81 -10.50 8.38 -16.25
C LEU A 81 -8.99 8.65 -16.42
N LEU A 82 -8.27 8.83 -15.33
CA LEU A 82 -6.80 8.99 -15.36
C LEU A 82 -6.11 7.71 -15.85
N PHE A 83 -6.63 6.54 -15.50
CA PHE A 83 -6.10 5.27 -15.99
C PHE A 83 -6.36 5.08 -17.48
N LEU A 84 -7.56 5.45 -17.96
CA LEU A 84 -7.89 5.44 -19.38
C LEU A 84 -7.00 6.42 -20.16
N ASP A 85 -6.81 7.65 -19.65
CA ASP A 85 -5.92 8.65 -20.26
C ASP A 85 -4.47 8.14 -20.34
N PHE A 86 -4.02 7.39 -19.32
CA PHE A 86 -2.73 6.71 -19.35
C PHE A 86 -2.61 5.70 -20.49
N MET A 87 -3.63 4.87 -20.68
CA MET A 87 -3.66 3.90 -21.77
C MET A 87 -3.65 4.62 -23.15
N VAL A 88 -4.47 5.64 -23.31
CA VAL A 88 -4.58 6.40 -24.58
C VAL A 88 -3.25 7.10 -24.90
N LYS A 89 -2.66 7.83 -23.94
CA LYS A 89 -1.42 8.58 -24.17
C LYS A 89 -0.22 7.70 -24.46
N THR A 90 -0.21 6.48 -23.94
CA THR A 90 0.92 5.56 -24.16
C THR A 90 0.68 4.54 -25.26
N GLY A 91 -0.56 4.37 -25.71
CA GLY A 91 -0.95 3.29 -26.62
C GLY A 91 -0.84 1.89 -26.02
N LYS A 92 -0.72 1.78 -24.69
CA LYS A 92 -0.44 0.52 -23.99
C LYS A 92 -1.69 -0.07 -23.35
N LYS A 93 -1.78 -1.40 -23.39
CA LYS A 93 -2.77 -2.18 -22.62
C LYS A 93 -2.41 -2.21 -21.13
N PRO A 94 -3.34 -2.50 -20.20
CA PRO A 94 -3.07 -2.56 -18.76
C PRO A 94 -1.87 -3.44 -18.38
N SER A 95 -1.75 -4.63 -18.97
CA SER A 95 -0.61 -5.53 -18.72
C SER A 95 0.73 -4.94 -19.14
N GLN A 96 0.77 -4.18 -20.23
CA GLN A 96 1.97 -3.50 -20.70
C GLN A 96 2.33 -2.30 -19.83
N LEU A 97 1.33 -1.61 -19.27
CA LEU A 97 1.55 -0.55 -18.29
C LEU A 97 2.12 -1.11 -16.97
N LEU A 98 1.59 -2.26 -16.52
CA LEU A 98 2.13 -2.96 -15.37
C LEU A 98 3.58 -3.40 -15.61
N GLN A 99 3.87 -3.98 -16.78
CA GLN A 99 5.24 -4.36 -17.15
C GLN A 99 6.16 -3.13 -17.16
N SER A 100 5.73 -2.01 -17.74
CA SER A 100 6.50 -0.76 -17.73
C SER A 100 6.80 -0.25 -16.31
N LEU A 101 5.89 -0.46 -15.36
CA LEU A 101 6.12 -0.17 -13.95
C LEU A 101 7.14 -1.14 -13.34
N PHE A 102 7.00 -2.45 -13.60
CA PHE A 102 7.93 -3.47 -13.12
C PHE A 102 9.35 -3.28 -13.65
N ASP A 103 9.49 -2.85 -14.90
CA ASP A 103 10.79 -2.54 -15.50
C ASP A 103 11.53 -1.41 -14.76
N LYS A 104 10.79 -0.52 -14.09
CA LYS A 104 11.35 0.61 -13.34
C LYS A 104 11.63 0.30 -11.87
N VAL A 105 10.76 -0.46 -11.22
CA VAL A 105 10.81 -0.65 -9.75
C VAL A 105 10.99 -2.11 -9.33
N GLY A 106 11.07 -3.01 -10.29
CA GLY A 106 11.09 -4.47 -10.08
C GLY A 106 9.67 -5.04 -9.97
N ALA A 107 9.54 -6.34 -10.18
CA ALA A 107 8.28 -7.06 -10.04
C ALA A 107 7.85 -7.09 -8.56
N HIS A 108 6.55 -6.91 -8.35
CA HIS A 108 5.92 -6.99 -7.03
C HIS A 108 4.66 -7.83 -7.13
N TYR A 109 4.47 -8.67 -6.15
CA TYR A 109 3.31 -9.53 -6.04
C TYR A 109 2.59 -9.19 -4.75
N TYR A 110 1.28 -9.35 -4.76
CA TYR A 110 0.42 -9.04 -3.63
C TYR A 110 -0.62 -10.13 -3.48
N ASP A 111 -0.82 -10.55 -2.25
CA ASP A 111 -1.91 -11.44 -1.90
C ASP A 111 -2.52 -11.05 -0.55
N ARG A 112 -3.77 -11.44 -0.35
CA ARG A 112 -4.50 -11.21 0.88
C ARG A 112 -5.30 -12.44 1.25
N ILE A 113 -5.13 -12.89 2.47
CA ILE A 113 -5.87 -14.01 3.03
C ILE A 113 -6.70 -13.52 4.21
N ASP A 114 -8.01 -13.77 4.15
CA ASP A 114 -8.95 -13.46 5.22
C ASP A 114 -9.33 -14.79 5.92
N THR A 115 -8.99 -14.91 7.21
CA THR A 115 -9.23 -16.10 8.00
C THR A 115 -10.14 -15.82 9.18
N LYS A 116 -11.29 -16.50 9.26
CA LYS A 116 -12.17 -16.47 10.43
C LYS A 116 -11.61 -17.37 11.52
N PHE A 117 -11.83 -16.98 12.77
CA PHE A 117 -11.46 -17.77 13.95
C PHE A 117 -12.50 -17.58 15.07
N PRO A 118 -12.60 -18.48 16.05
CA PRO A 118 -13.50 -18.32 17.20
C PRO A 118 -13.20 -17.06 17.99
N SER A 119 -14.23 -16.27 18.32
CA SER A 119 -14.08 -14.97 19.00
C SER A 119 -13.32 -15.08 20.30
N GLU A 120 -13.50 -16.16 21.05
CA GLU A 120 -12.82 -16.45 22.31
C GLU A 120 -11.31 -16.65 22.17
N GLN A 121 -10.83 -16.95 20.97
CA GLN A 121 -9.40 -17.12 20.70
C GLN A 121 -8.71 -15.80 20.30
N ARG A 122 -9.45 -14.71 20.15
CA ARG A 122 -8.93 -13.43 19.63
C ARG A 122 -7.71 -12.95 20.40
N ASP A 123 -7.81 -12.88 21.72
CA ASP A 123 -6.74 -12.35 22.55
C ASP A 123 -5.52 -13.26 22.56
N SER A 124 -5.73 -14.57 22.63
CA SER A 124 -4.62 -15.54 22.59
C SER A 124 -3.87 -15.51 21.25
N VAL A 125 -4.59 -15.39 20.14
CA VAL A 125 -3.99 -15.28 18.80
C VAL A 125 -3.25 -13.95 18.67
N ARG A 126 -3.84 -12.84 19.14
CA ARG A 126 -3.18 -11.52 19.13
C ARG A 126 -1.91 -11.51 19.96
N GLN A 127 -1.92 -12.11 21.14
CA GLN A 127 -0.74 -12.22 22.01
C GLN A 127 0.38 -13.02 21.33
N ARG A 128 0.07 -14.13 20.65
CA ARG A 128 1.05 -14.92 19.90
C ARG A 128 1.68 -14.12 18.76
N VAL A 129 0.87 -13.36 18.00
CA VAL A 129 1.39 -12.50 16.94
C VAL A 129 2.26 -11.38 17.51
N ALA A 130 1.83 -10.76 18.61
CA ALA A 130 2.59 -9.69 19.28
C ALA A 130 3.90 -10.17 19.93
N ALA A 131 4.00 -11.47 20.26
CA ALA A 131 5.20 -12.06 20.84
C ALA A 131 6.32 -12.31 19.82
N VAL A 132 6.03 -12.22 18.53
CA VAL A 132 7.02 -12.36 17.46
C VAL A 132 8.09 -11.27 17.60
N LYS A 133 9.35 -11.63 17.38
CA LYS A 133 10.49 -10.72 17.48
C LYS A 133 11.25 -10.68 16.15
N PRO A 134 11.96 -9.59 15.84
CA PRO A 134 12.93 -9.58 14.74
C PRO A 134 13.95 -10.72 14.87
N GLY A 135 14.43 -11.20 13.74
CA GLY A 135 15.38 -12.32 13.65
C GLY A 135 14.73 -13.68 13.43
N ILE A 136 13.40 -13.81 13.56
CA ILE A 136 12.73 -15.07 13.22
C ILE A 136 12.60 -15.24 11.71
N THR A 137 12.37 -16.49 11.26
CA THR A 137 12.11 -16.82 9.86
C THR A 137 10.62 -17.06 9.65
N MET A 138 10.04 -16.38 8.65
CA MET A 138 8.67 -16.57 8.18
C MET A 138 8.71 -16.88 6.68
N GLY A 139 8.16 -18.00 6.24
CA GLY A 139 8.17 -18.40 4.83
C GLY A 139 9.57 -18.47 4.18
N GLY A 140 10.60 -18.75 4.97
CA GLY A 140 11.99 -18.76 4.50
C GLY A 140 12.69 -17.39 4.51
N LEU A 141 11.98 -16.31 4.88
CA LEU A 141 12.50 -14.95 4.93
C LEU A 141 12.72 -14.51 6.38
N THR A 142 13.80 -13.80 6.65
CA THR A 142 14.12 -13.27 8.00
C THR A 142 13.36 -11.98 8.24
N VAL A 143 12.66 -11.89 9.37
CA VAL A 143 12.02 -10.65 9.82
C VAL A 143 13.09 -9.69 10.33
N GLU A 144 13.25 -8.56 9.69
CA GLU A 144 14.20 -7.50 10.07
C GLU A 144 13.61 -6.56 11.12
N SER A 145 12.39 -6.12 10.90
CA SER A 145 11.69 -5.18 11.78
C SER A 145 10.19 -5.42 11.83
N ILE A 146 9.53 -4.84 12.83
CA ILE A 146 8.09 -4.96 13.04
C ILE A 146 7.52 -3.57 13.26
N ASP A 147 6.57 -3.16 12.40
CA ASP A 147 5.77 -1.95 12.58
C ASP A 147 4.40 -2.34 13.19
N THR A 148 4.02 -1.64 14.25
CA THR A 148 2.77 -1.88 14.99
C THR A 148 1.78 -0.72 14.90
N THR A 149 1.95 0.15 13.92
CA THR A 149 1.10 1.35 13.71
C THR A 149 -0.37 0.99 13.52
N ASP A 150 -0.67 -0.05 12.71
CA ASP A 150 -2.04 -0.54 12.52
C ASP A 150 -2.02 -2.06 12.22
N GLY A 151 -1.88 -2.84 13.26
CA GLY A 151 -1.66 -4.29 13.19
C GLY A 151 -0.21 -4.66 13.48
N PHE A 152 0.27 -5.70 12.80
CA PHE A 152 1.65 -6.19 12.94
C PHE A 152 2.23 -6.38 11.54
N LYS A 153 3.03 -5.42 11.08
CA LYS A 153 3.71 -5.49 9.79
C LYS A 153 5.14 -5.97 9.98
N PHE A 154 5.38 -7.19 9.59
CA PHE A 154 6.69 -7.83 9.58
C PHE A 154 7.41 -7.45 8.31
N VAL A 155 8.49 -6.70 8.40
CA VAL A 155 9.32 -6.31 7.25
C VAL A 155 10.45 -7.31 7.13
N PHE A 156 10.64 -7.86 5.94
CA PHE A 156 11.68 -8.84 5.66
C PHE A 156 13.00 -8.17 5.28
N ALA A 157 14.09 -8.82 5.66
CA ALA A 157 15.44 -8.38 5.35
C ALA A 157 15.67 -8.25 3.84
N ASP A 158 16.66 -7.45 3.46
CA ASP A 158 17.10 -7.23 2.08
C ASP A 158 16.00 -6.67 1.15
N GLY A 159 14.96 -6.05 1.73
CA GLY A 159 13.88 -5.46 0.96
C GLY A 159 13.01 -6.47 0.20
N GLN A 160 13.01 -7.73 0.64
CA GLN A 160 12.27 -8.83 0.00
C GLN A 160 10.75 -8.73 0.15
N GLY A 161 10.27 -7.79 0.94
CA GLY A 161 8.84 -7.57 1.11
C GLY A 161 8.41 -7.43 2.56
N TRP A 162 7.14 -7.66 2.80
CA TRP A 162 6.54 -7.57 4.13
C TRP A 162 5.31 -8.48 4.22
N CYS A 163 4.94 -8.82 5.46
CA CYS A 163 3.68 -9.48 5.78
C CYS A 163 2.98 -8.68 6.88
N LEU A 164 1.72 -8.30 6.65
CA LEU A 164 0.92 -7.54 7.60
C LEU A 164 -0.21 -8.40 8.15
N VAL A 165 -0.28 -8.53 9.46
CA VAL A 165 -1.38 -9.21 10.16
C VAL A 165 -2.26 -8.15 10.83
N ARG A 166 -3.51 -8.06 10.39
CA ARG A 166 -4.51 -7.15 10.98
C ARG A 166 -5.70 -7.92 11.53
N PHE A 167 -6.14 -7.50 12.70
CA PHE A 167 -7.38 -8.00 13.30
C PHE A 167 -8.54 -7.08 12.93
N SER A 168 -9.62 -7.63 12.38
CA SER A 168 -10.84 -6.84 12.14
C SER A 168 -11.39 -6.30 13.46
N GLY A 169 -11.91 -5.06 13.46
CA GLY A 169 -12.51 -4.47 14.64
C GLY A 169 -13.74 -5.23 15.12
N PRO A 170 -14.80 -5.32 14.31
CA PRO A 170 -16.08 -5.90 14.73
C PRO A 170 -16.17 -7.42 14.55
N GLU A 171 -15.39 -8.02 13.64
CA GLU A 171 -15.52 -9.43 13.28
C GLU A 171 -14.33 -10.25 13.81
N PRO A 172 -14.53 -11.53 14.19
CA PRO A 172 -13.43 -12.43 14.54
C PRO A 172 -12.72 -12.91 13.26
N LEU A 173 -12.02 -11.97 12.64
CA LEU A 173 -11.35 -12.13 11.35
C LEU A 173 -9.93 -11.57 11.44
N ILE A 174 -8.97 -12.36 10.96
CA ILE A 174 -7.61 -11.93 10.69
C ILE A 174 -7.46 -11.72 9.19
N ARG A 175 -6.86 -10.60 8.82
CA ARG A 175 -6.42 -10.32 7.46
C ARG A 175 -4.91 -10.36 7.42
N VAL A 176 -4.39 -11.21 6.56
CA VAL A 176 -2.96 -11.30 6.29
C VAL A 176 -2.73 -10.76 4.87
N TYR A 177 -1.84 -9.80 4.77
CA TYR A 177 -1.42 -9.19 3.50
C TYR A 177 0.07 -9.48 3.28
N CYS A 178 0.44 -9.78 2.04
CA CYS A 178 1.84 -10.01 1.65
C CYS A 178 2.16 -9.32 0.32
#